data_a2651c9511a094bb1260c24aa849b609
#
_entry.id   a2651c9511a094bb1260c24aa849b609
#
_cell.length_a   1.000
_cell.length_b   1.000
_cell.length_c   1.000
_cell.angle_alpha   90.00
_cell.angle_beta   90.00
_cell.angle_gamma   90.00
#
_symmetry.space_group_name_H-M   'P 1'
#
loop_
_entity.id
_entity.type
_entity.pdbx_description
1 polymer ?
#
loop_
_entity_poly.entity_id
_entity_poly.type
_entity_poly.pdbx_seq_one_letter_code
_entity_poly.pdbx_strand_id
1 'polypeptide(L)'
;LVGSEMCIRDRNIKTSDYNIGLDLKGKMYSSVEFADKIDKILPQNSNITFIIGGSLGLNDEARSLCNELISFSQMTFPHGLFRGILLEQIYRSCKINNHEMYHK
;
A
#
# COMPACT_ATOMS: atom_id res chain seq x y z
N LEU A 1 -9.01 -11.04 -4.20
CA LEU A 1 -8.36 -11.18 -2.89
C LEU A 1 -9.26 -12.03 -2.03
N VAL A 2 -8.79 -13.17 -1.60
CA VAL A 2 -9.60 -14.17 -0.93
C VAL A 2 -9.56 -13.94 0.57
N GLY A 3 -10.74 -13.73 1.17
CA GLY A 3 -10.89 -13.64 2.62
C GLY A 3 -10.45 -12.35 3.27
N SER A 4 -9.93 -11.39 2.49
CA SER A 4 -9.47 -10.10 3.00
C SER A 4 -9.61 -9.05 1.92
N GLU A 5 -9.71 -7.79 2.34
CA GLU A 5 -9.88 -6.68 1.42
C GLU A 5 -8.69 -5.74 1.48
N MET A 6 -8.35 -5.18 0.31
CA MET A 6 -7.41 -4.06 0.21
C MET A 6 -8.14 -2.88 -0.39
N CYS A 7 -8.03 -1.75 0.26
CA CYS A 7 -8.69 -0.52 -0.14
C CYS A 7 -7.67 0.59 -0.35
N ILE A 8 -7.98 1.51 -1.25
CA ILE A 8 -7.20 2.73 -1.45
C ILE A 8 -8.06 3.89 -1.01
N ARG A 9 -7.55 4.70 -0.09
CA ARG A 9 -8.30 5.82 0.44
C ARG A 9 -7.44 7.07 0.47
N ASP A 10 -8.07 8.21 0.33
CA ASP A 10 -7.47 9.51 0.55
C ASP A 10 -8.04 10.19 1.80
N ARG A 11 -9.10 9.62 2.38
CA ARG A 11 -9.75 10.10 3.61
C ARG A 11 -10.60 8.98 4.21
N ASN A 12 -11.21 9.23 5.37
CA ASN A 12 -12.05 8.27 6.08
C ASN A 12 -11.28 7.02 6.50
N ILE A 13 -10.16 7.25 7.16
CA ILE A 13 -9.28 6.19 7.63
C ILE A 13 -9.92 5.49 8.84
N LYS A 14 -9.98 4.16 8.80
CA LYS A 14 -10.52 3.35 9.88
C LYS A 14 -9.38 2.76 10.71
N THR A 15 -9.42 2.98 12.01
CA THR A 15 -8.37 2.45 12.90
C THR A 15 -8.43 0.92 13.04
N SER A 16 -9.56 0.31 12.68
CA SER A 16 -9.71 -1.15 12.71
C SER A 16 -8.99 -1.85 11.56
N ASP A 17 -8.64 -1.11 10.51
CA ASP A 17 -7.91 -1.66 9.37
C ASP A 17 -6.41 -1.59 9.61
N TYR A 18 -5.66 -2.40 8.87
CA TYR A 18 -4.22 -2.21 8.82
C TYR A 18 -3.92 -1.13 7.78
N ASN A 19 -3.50 0.02 8.26
CA ASN A 19 -3.35 1.21 7.42
C ASN A 19 -1.91 1.40 7.00
N ILE A 20 -1.69 1.41 5.68
CA ILE A 20 -0.37 1.66 5.09
C ILE A 20 -0.44 3.01 4.38
N GLY A 21 0.33 3.96 4.89
CA GLY A 21 0.41 5.28 4.27
C GLY A 21 1.49 5.31 3.21
N LEU A 22 1.20 5.92 2.07
CA LEU A 22 2.17 6.10 0.98
C LEU A 22 2.77 7.48 1.13
N ASP A 23 4.03 7.55 1.53
CA ASP A 23 4.71 8.80 1.85
C ASP A 23 6.18 8.70 1.44
N LEU A 24 6.74 9.80 0.94
CA LEU A 24 8.15 9.85 0.54
C LEU A 24 9.09 9.51 1.69
N LYS A 25 8.66 9.74 2.92
CA LYS A 25 9.45 9.45 4.12
C LYS A 25 9.33 8.01 4.59
N GLY A 26 8.53 7.19 3.89
CA GLY A 26 8.34 5.80 4.25
C GLY A 26 9.53 4.94 3.83
N LYS A 27 9.50 3.70 4.30
CA LYS A 27 10.51 2.72 3.92
C LYS A 27 10.27 2.24 2.49
N MET A 28 11.35 2.06 1.74
CA MET A 28 11.27 1.56 0.36
C MET A 28 11.39 0.04 0.34
N TYR A 29 10.61 -0.58 -0.55
CA TYR A 29 10.60 -2.03 -0.72
C TYR A 29 10.71 -2.37 -2.21
N SER A 30 11.32 -3.50 -2.50
CA SER A 30 11.21 -4.09 -3.84
C SER A 30 9.81 -4.68 -4.02
N SER A 31 9.46 -5.02 -5.26
CA SER A 31 8.16 -5.65 -5.52
C SER A 31 8.02 -6.98 -4.79
N VAL A 32 9.10 -7.76 -4.71
CA VAL A 32 9.09 -9.04 -4.00
C VAL A 32 8.94 -8.83 -2.50
N GLU A 33 9.64 -7.86 -1.94
CA GLU A 33 9.51 -7.52 -0.51
C GLU A 33 8.13 -7.01 -0.17
N PHE A 34 7.53 -6.20 -1.06
CA PHE A 34 6.18 -5.70 -0.88
C PHE A 34 5.17 -6.85 -0.89
N ALA A 35 5.33 -7.80 -1.83
CA ALA A 35 4.47 -8.99 -1.91
C ALA A 35 4.57 -9.82 -0.62
N ASP A 36 5.77 -10.03 -0.10
CA ASP A 36 5.98 -10.78 1.13
C ASP A 36 5.32 -10.09 2.32
N LYS A 37 5.42 -8.76 2.38
CA LYS A 37 4.78 -7.97 3.43
C LYS A 37 3.25 -8.13 3.40
N ILE A 38 2.64 -8.05 2.22
CA ILE A 38 1.20 -8.24 2.05
C ILE A 38 0.80 -9.65 2.51
N ASP A 39 1.58 -10.65 2.12
CA ASP A 39 1.31 -12.05 2.48
C ASP A 39 1.34 -12.28 3.99
N LYS A 40 2.16 -11.52 4.71
CA LYS A 40 2.26 -11.63 6.17
C LYS A 40 1.18 -10.84 6.90
N ILE A 41 0.71 -9.75 6.31
CA ILE A 41 -0.30 -8.87 6.94
C ILE A 41 -1.70 -9.45 6.80
N LEU A 42 -2.06 -9.94 5.63
CA LEU A 42 -3.44 -10.39 5.36
C LEU A 42 -3.96 -11.46 6.32
N PRO A 43 -3.19 -12.48 6.71
CA PRO A 43 -3.72 -13.49 7.63
C PRO A 43 -4.06 -12.97 9.02
N GLN A 44 -3.45 -11.86 9.43
CA GLN A 44 -3.62 -11.29 10.77
C GLN A 44 -4.60 -10.13 10.81
N ASN A 45 -5.01 -9.62 9.65
CA ASN A 45 -5.85 -8.44 9.55
C ASN A 45 -6.93 -8.66 8.50
N SER A 46 -8.16 -8.26 8.83
CA SER A 46 -9.28 -8.43 7.91
C SER A 46 -9.11 -7.57 6.67
N ASN A 47 -8.60 -6.35 6.84
CA ASN A 47 -8.49 -5.39 5.75
C ASN A 47 -7.15 -4.67 5.78
N ILE A 48 -6.60 -4.41 4.60
CA ILE A 48 -5.48 -3.50 4.43
C ILE A 48 -6.00 -2.28 3.69
N THR A 49 -5.71 -1.11 4.23
CA THR A 49 -6.10 0.15 3.60
C THR A 49 -4.83 0.92 3.23
N PHE A 50 -4.72 1.27 1.96
CA PHE A 50 -3.63 2.11 1.47
C PHE A 50 -4.12 3.54 1.41
N ILE A 51 -3.37 4.45 2.00
CA ILE A 51 -3.75 5.85 2.08
C ILE A 51 -2.77 6.67 1.24
N ILE A 52 -3.31 7.35 0.23
CA ILE A 52 -2.52 8.19 -0.66
C ILE A 52 -2.81 9.64 -0.29
N GLY A 53 -1.76 10.38 0.03
CA GLY A 53 -1.89 11.80 0.32
C GLY A 53 -2.01 12.63 -0.94
N GLY A 54 -2.23 13.94 -0.75
CA GLY A 54 -2.24 14.90 -1.84
C GLY A 54 -0.82 15.18 -2.35
N SER A 55 -0.67 16.27 -3.10
CA SER A 55 0.62 16.64 -3.72
C SER A 55 1.73 16.86 -2.69
N LEU A 56 1.37 17.21 -1.45
CA LEU A 56 2.31 17.44 -0.36
C LEU A 56 2.51 16.21 0.53
N GLY A 57 1.96 15.06 0.12
CA GLY A 57 2.02 13.83 0.90
C GLY A 57 0.93 13.77 1.97
N LEU A 58 1.10 12.90 2.95
CA LEU A 58 0.14 12.75 4.04
C LEU A 58 0.33 13.87 5.07
N ASN A 59 -0.78 14.37 5.63
CA ASN A 59 -0.69 15.29 6.76
C ASN A 59 -0.38 14.50 8.05
N ASP A 60 -0.06 15.21 9.12
CA ASP A 60 0.35 14.59 10.37
C ASP A 60 -0.75 13.71 10.96
N GLU A 61 -2.01 14.14 10.86
CA GLU A 61 -3.14 13.37 11.36
C GLU A 61 -3.27 12.03 10.63
N ALA A 62 -3.24 12.05 9.29
CA ALA A 62 -3.31 10.83 8.50
C ALA A 62 -2.12 9.93 8.79
N ARG A 63 -0.92 10.50 8.90
CA ARG A 63 0.29 9.76 9.18
C ARG A 63 0.22 9.05 10.52
N SER A 64 -0.36 9.69 11.53
CA SER A 64 -0.50 9.11 12.88
C SER A 64 -1.46 7.93 12.91
N LEU A 65 -2.38 7.83 11.96
CA LEU A 65 -3.34 6.74 11.88
C LEU A 65 -2.82 5.54 11.10
N CYS A 66 -1.64 5.66 10.48
CA CYS A 66 -1.05 4.58 9.72
C CYS A 66 -0.26 3.64 10.62
N ASN A 67 -0.38 2.35 10.37
CA ASN A 67 0.44 1.36 11.05
C ASN A 67 1.88 1.39 10.54
N GLU A 68 2.06 1.76 9.29
CA GLU A 68 3.38 1.97 8.72
C GLU A 68 3.31 2.88 7.50
N LEU A 69 4.47 3.40 7.12
CA LEU A 69 4.61 4.24 5.93
C LEU A 69 5.53 3.54 4.95
N ILE A 70 5.12 3.54 3.67
CA ILE A 70 5.90 2.93 2.60
C ILE A 70 6.13 3.99 1.52
N SER A 71 7.36 4.05 1.00
CA SER A 71 7.68 4.90 -0.14
C SER A 71 7.93 4.02 -1.36
N PHE A 72 7.28 4.35 -2.47
CA PHE A 72 7.55 3.67 -3.74
C PHE A 72 8.73 4.29 -4.48
N SER A 73 9.02 5.55 -4.22
CA SER A 73 10.09 6.27 -4.91
C SER A 73 10.35 7.59 -4.20
N GLN A 74 11.55 8.11 -4.37
CA GLN A 74 11.87 9.48 -3.93
C GLN A 74 11.30 10.52 -4.89
N MET A 75 10.81 10.09 -6.04
CA MET A 75 10.15 10.98 -7.00
C MET A 75 8.67 11.11 -6.67
N THR A 76 8.10 12.26 -6.97
CA THR A 76 6.66 12.48 -6.82
C THR A 76 5.97 12.22 -8.15
N PHE A 77 4.74 11.75 -8.06
CA PHE A 77 3.91 11.45 -9.22
C PHE A 77 2.55 12.14 -9.07
N PRO A 78 1.87 12.46 -10.18
CA PRO A 78 0.49 12.92 -10.10
C PRO A 78 -0.37 11.87 -9.37
N HIS A 79 -1.35 12.33 -8.60
CA HIS A 79 -2.16 11.45 -7.73
C HIS A 79 -2.78 10.29 -8.50
N GLY A 80 -3.37 10.59 -9.68
CA GLY A 80 -4.02 9.54 -10.48
C GLY A 80 -3.03 8.49 -10.99
N LEU A 81 -1.85 8.93 -11.42
CA LEU A 81 -0.81 8.01 -11.87
C LEU A 81 -0.30 7.16 -10.72
N PHE A 82 -0.10 7.77 -9.55
CA PHE A 82 0.36 7.06 -8.36
C PHE A 82 -0.62 5.96 -7.98
N ARG A 83 -1.92 6.26 -8.04
CA ARG A 83 -2.96 5.28 -7.74
C ARG A 83 -2.85 4.09 -8.68
N GLY A 84 -2.61 4.33 -9.97
CA GLY A 84 -2.42 3.26 -10.95
C GLY A 84 -1.18 2.42 -10.66
N ILE A 85 -0.08 3.07 -10.27
CA ILE A 85 1.16 2.37 -9.92
C ILE A 85 0.90 1.47 -8.69
N LEU A 86 0.22 1.98 -7.69
CA LEU A 86 -0.13 1.20 -6.50
C LEU A 86 -0.98 -0.01 -6.87
N LEU A 87 -2.00 0.17 -7.69
CA LEU A 87 -2.86 -0.93 -8.12
C LEU A 87 -2.05 -1.99 -8.88
N GLU A 88 -1.11 -1.58 -9.72
CA GLU A 88 -0.25 -2.51 -10.43
C GLU A 88 0.61 -3.32 -9.46
N GLN A 89 1.17 -2.69 -8.44
CA GLN A 89 1.99 -3.40 -7.45
C GLN A 89 1.16 -4.35 -6.59
N ILE A 90 -0.07 -3.99 -6.26
CA ILE A 90 -0.98 -4.89 -5.54
C ILE A 90 -1.28 -6.13 -6.40
N TYR A 91 -1.59 -5.93 -7.67
CA TYR A 91 -1.84 -7.02 -8.60
C TYR A 91 -0.61 -7.92 -8.73
N ARG A 92 0.57 -7.31 -8.91
CA ARG A 92 1.84 -8.02 -9.00
C ARG A 92 2.12 -8.82 -7.73
N SER A 93 1.80 -8.26 -6.57
CA SER A 93 1.97 -8.96 -5.29
C SER A 93 1.12 -10.23 -5.23
N CYS A 94 -0.13 -10.14 -5.69
CA CYS A 94 -1.01 -11.32 -5.74
C CYS A 94 -0.44 -12.40 -6.65
N LYS A 95 0.12 -12.01 -7.80
CA LYS A 95 0.73 -12.97 -8.73
C LYS A 95 1.98 -13.61 -8.14
N ILE A 96 2.83 -12.82 -7.50
CA ILE A 96 4.03 -13.34 -6.82
C ILE A 96 3.63 -14.33 -5.73
N ASN A 97 2.66 -13.98 -4.90
CA ASN A 97 2.26 -14.81 -3.76
C ASN A 97 1.54 -16.07 -4.18
N ASN A 98 0.96 -16.09 -5.37
CA ASN A 98 0.34 -17.29 -5.95
C ASN A 98 1.31 -18.05 -6.85
N HIS A 99 2.60 -17.69 -6.85
CA HIS A 99 3.64 -18.33 -7.65
C HIS A 99 3.34 -18.32 -9.15
N GLU A 100 2.72 -17.26 -9.63
CA GLU A 100 2.40 -17.09 -11.05
C GLU A 100 3.50 -16.31 -11.77
N MET A 101 3.66 -16.57 -13.06
CA MET A 101 4.76 -16.02 -13.86
C MET A 101 4.42 -14.63 -14.40
N TYR A 102 4.12 -13.69 -13.55
CA TYR A 102 3.86 -12.31 -13.95
C TYR A 102 5.09 -11.42 -13.73
N HIS A 103 5.69 -11.56 -12.57
CA HIS A 103 6.85 -10.74 -12.18
C HIS A 103 8.12 -11.29 -12.83
N LYS A 104 8.89 -10.40 -13.43
CA LYS A 104 10.16 -10.76 -14.09
C LYS A 104 11.33 -10.18 -13.34
#